data_ed76a0cd8f6cf55eb922e1f3ce5d3c0b
#
_entry.id   ed76a0cd8f6cf55eb922e1f3ce5d3c0b
#
_cell.length_a   1.000
_cell.length_b   1.000
_cell.length_c   1.000
_cell.angle_alpha   90.00
_cell.angle_beta   90.00
_cell.angle_gamma   90.00
#
_symmetry.space_group_name_H-M   'P 1'
#
loop_
_entity.id
_entity.type
_entity.pdbx_description
1 polymer ?
#
loop_
_entity_poly.entity_id
_entity_poly.type
_entity_poly.pdbx_seq_one_letter_code
_entity_poly.pdbx_strand_id
1 'polypeptide(L)'
;MLGFVLLGVGSGSTGISDVLGNMFSGGSGGGTSISKLQNKVNKTPGSAKAWRDLATALEQKQRTQEAVNALVRYTALRPKDQNALGELASQYGTLATNYATDYTNAQAQASQYAAPGAIFAPASTTPFGKAFADPTALQDPISAAVQTLASTAQSTAYTNFQTAQKDAEGVYLKLVALNPSDATTQIQLGQAAQAAGDTKAAIGAYDAFLKLAPTDPLVPQVKSALKQLQPLTPAATSTSIGG
;
A
#
# COMPACT_ATOMS: atom_id res chain seq x y z
N MET A 1 -14.69 21.37 -8.85
CA MET A 1 -14.65 20.38 -9.93
C MET A 1 -13.32 19.65 -9.82
N LEU A 2 -13.28 18.53 -9.10
CA LEU A 2 -12.08 17.69 -8.97
C LEU A 2 -12.21 16.55 -9.97
N GLY A 3 -11.44 16.65 -11.04
CA GLY A 3 -11.36 15.63 -12.07
C GLY A 3 -10.73 14.36 -11.51
N PHE A 4 -11.51 13.31 -11.46
CA PHE A 4 -11.07 11.96 -11.11
C PHE A 4 -10.42 11.36 -12.35
N VAL A 5 -9.08 11.38 -12.39
CA VAL A 5 -8.34 10.61 -13.38
C VAL A 5 -8.41 9.15 -12.96
N LEU A 6 -9.33 8.44 -13.60
CA LEU A 6 -9.44 6.99 -13.52
C LEU A 6 -8.28 6.38 -14.33
N LEU A 7 -7.08 6.34 -13.79
CA LEU A 7 -6.01 5.51 -14.34
C LEU A 7 -6.26 4.07 -13.91
N GLY A 8 -7.20 3.45 -14.61
CA GLY A 8 -7.35 2.02 -14.61
C GLY A 8 -6.24 1.39 -15.45
N VAL A 9 -5.07 1.20 -14.89
CA VAL A 9 -4.15 0.18 -15.38
C VAL A 9 -4.36 -1.05 -14.49
N GLY A 10 -5.53 -1.66 -14.65
CA GLY A 10 -5.76 -3.00 -14.20
C GLY A 10 -5.04 -3.96 -15.14
N SER A 11 -3.94 -4.50 -14.73
CA SER A 11 -3.44 -5.71 -15.33
C SER A 11 -4.47 -6.80 -15.09
N GLY A 12 -5.10 -7.25 -16.13
CA GLY A 12 -5.61 -8.58 -16.21
C GLY A 12 -7.09 -8.79 -16.03
N SER A 13 -7.63 -9.38 -17.02
CA SER A 13 -8.73 -10.35 -17.03
C SER A 13 -10.06 -9.98 -16.34
N THR A 14 -10.50 -8.76 -16.43
CA THR A 14 -11.84 -8.37 -15.98
C THR A 14 -12.85 -8.32 -17.15
N GLY A 15 -12.94 -9.34 -17.92
CA GLY A 15 -13.94 -9.38 -19.00
C GLY A 15 -14.54 -10.76 -19.21
N ILE A 16 -13.71 -11.79 -19.17
CA ILE A 16 -14.15 -13.14 -19.54
C ILE A 16 -14.29 -14.03 -18.30
N SER A 17 -13.47 -13.86 -17.29
CA SER A 17 -13.56 -14.64 -16.04
C SER A 17 -14.77 -14.29 -15.18
N ASP A 18 -15.23 -13.04 -15.16
CA ASP A 18 -16.44 -12.66 -14.43
C ASP A 18 -17.71 -13.19 -15.12
N VAL A 19 -17.71 -13.29 -16.45
CA VAL A 19 -18.82 -13.89 -17.21
C VAL A 19 -18.84 -15.41 -17.05
N LEU A 20 -17.68 -16.05 -17.07
CA LEU A 20 -17.54 -17.50 -16.85
C LEU A 20 -17.75 -17.87 -15.37
N GLY A 21 -17.27 -17.07 -14.43
CA GLY A 21 -17.50 -17.28 -13.00
C GLY A 21 -18.99 -17.22 -12.62
N ASN A 22 -19.76 -16.35 -13.26
CA ASN A 22 -21.21 -16.26 -13.07
C ASN A 22 -22.00 -17.45 -13.72
N MET A 23 -21.46 -18.09 -14.74
CA MET A 23 -22.08 -19.26 -15.37
C MET A 23 -21.81 -20.56 -14.58
N PHE A 24 -20.68 -20.66 -13.88
CA PHE A 24 -20.27 -21.87 -13.17
C PHE A 24 -20.57 -21.86 -11.66
N SER A 25 -20.91 -20.74 -11.04
CA SER A 25 -21.30 -20.73 -9.62
C SER A 25 -22.81 -20.88 -9.41
N GLY A 26 -23.36 -21.90 -10.00
CA GLY A 26 -24.64 -22.52 -9.61
C GLY A 26 -24.48 -23.31 -8.31
N GLY A 27 -23.93 -22.70 -7.26
CA GLY A 27 -23.73 -23.26 -5.93
C GLY A 27 -24.45 -22.40 -4.89
N SER A 28 -25.49 -22.98 -4.35
CA SER A 28 -26.30 -22.64 -3.19
C SER A 28 -25.52 -21.95 -2.06
N GLY A 29 -25.52 -20.63 -2.04
CA GLY A 29 -25.06 -19.80 -0.94
C GLY A 29 -25.63 -18.40 -1.10
N GLY A 30 -26.65 -18.06 -0.31
CA GLY A 30 -27.50 -16.86 -0.44
C GLY A 30 -26.85 -15.49 -0.29
N GLY A 31 -25.63 -15.31 -0.77
CA GLY A 31 -24.96 -14.01 -0.85
C GLY A 31 -25.39 -13.21 -2.08
N THR A 32 -25.78 -11.97 -1.88
CA THR A 32 -26.09 -11.05 -2.99
C THR A 32 -24.84 -10.91 -3.87
N SER A 33 -24.95 -11.17 -5.19
CA SER A 33 -23.80 -11.10 -6.07
C SER A 33 -23.22 -9.68 -6.10
N ILE A 34 -21.89 -9.57 -6.20
CA ILE A 34 -21.17 -8.26 -6.28
C ILE A 34 -21.77 -7.40 -7.39
N SER A 35 -22.06 -7.97 -8.56
CA SER A 35 -22.66 -7.24 -9.69
C SER A 35 -24.02 -6.61 -9.34
N LYS A 36 -24.86 -7.29 -8.55
CA LYS A 36 -26.11 -6.70 -8.07
C LYS A 36 -25.87 -5.54 -7.11
N LEU A 37 -24.87 -5.68 -6.23
CA LEU A 37 -24.51 -4.61 -5.28
C LEU A 37 -23.89 -3.40 -6.01
N GLN A 38 -23.03 -3.62 -7.00
CA GLN A 38 -22.50 -2.57 -7.87
C GLN A 38 -23.62 -1.82 -8.61
N ASN A 39 -24.57 -2.55 -9.18
CA ASN A 39 -25.75 -1.94 -9.82
C ASN A 39 -26.59 -1.14 -8.82
N LYS A 40 -26.68 -1.61 -7.56
CA LYS A 40 -27.41 -0.90 -6.50
C LYS A 40 -26.73 0.43 -6.13
N VAL A 41 -25.41 0.44 -5.91
CA VAL A 41 -24.67 1.68 -5.61
C VAL A 41 -24.69 2.67 -6.76
N ASN A 42 -24.67 2.18 -8.01
CA ASN A 42 -24.79 3.03 -9.19
C ASN A 42 -26.17 3.72 -9.30
N LYS A 43 -27.24 3.01 -8.91
CA LYS A 43 -28.60 3.56 -8.88
C LYS A 43 -28.85 4.48 -7.68
N THR A 44 -28.19 4.22 -6.55
CA THR A 44 -28.37 4.95 -5.31
C THR A 44 -27.03 5.34 -4.68
N PRO A 45 -26.25 6.24 -5.30
CA PRO A 45 -24.89 6.58 -4.85
C PRO A 45 -24.86 7.25 -3.47
N GLY A 46 -25.95 7.88 -3.03
CA GLY A 46 -26.10 8.46 -1.68
C GLY A 46 -26.47 7.44 -0.58
N SER A 47 -26.67 6.15 -0.92
CA SER A 47 -27.05 5.15 0.06
C SER A 47 -25.81 4.57 0.76
N ALA A 48 -25.52 5.03 1.98
CA ALA A 48 -24.45 4.46 2.80
C ALA A 48 -24.62 2.94 2.98
N LYS A 49 -25.85 2.46 3.21
CA LYS A 49 -26.10 1.02 3.33
C LYS A 49 -25.68 0.24 2.08
N ALA A 50 -25.95 0.78 0.89
CA ALA A 50 -25.56 0.08 -0.35
C ALA A 50 -24.04 -0.03 -0.49
N TRP A 51 -23.29 1.01 -0.15
CA TRP A 51 -21.82 0.98 -0.14
C TRP A 51 -21.27 0.03 0.91
N ARG A 52 -21.88 -0.03 2.10
CA ARG A 52 -21.49 -0.97 3.16
C ARG A 52 -21.71 -2.43 2.72
N ASP A 53 -22.88 -2.73 2.16
CA ASP A 53 -23.22 -4.06 1.66
C ASP A 53 -22.19 -4.48 0.58
N LEU A 54 -21.80 -3.56 -0.32
CA LEU A 54 -20.80 -3.81 -1.36
C LEU A 54 -19.41 -4.05 -0.78
N ALA A 55 -18.96 -3.21 0.17
CA ALA A 55 -17.66 -3.36 0.82
C ALA A 55 -17.52 -4.74 1.46
N THR A 56 -18.49 -5.14 2.29
CA THR A 56 -18.51 -6.45 2.95
C THR A 56 -18.47 -7.61 1.96
N ALA A 57 -19.20 -7.53 0.85
CA ALA A 57 -19.18 -8.58 -0.17
C ALA A 57 -17.82 -8.66 -0.89
N LEU A 58 -17.16 -7.53 -1.12
CA LEU A 58 -15.83 -7.45 -1.74
C LEU A 58 -14.74 -7.99 -0.80
N GLU A 59 -14.83 -7.69 0.49
CA GLU A 59 -13.93 -8.23 1.52
C GLU A 59 -14.00 -9.75 1.61
N GLN A 60 -15.21 -10.31 1.64
CA GLN A 60 -15.44 -11.76 1.64
C GLN A 60 -14.81 -12.45 0.41
N LYS A 61 -14.66 -11.72 -0.69
CA LYS A 61 -14.03 -12.22 -1.92
C LYS A 61 -12.55 -11.80 -2.03
N GLN A 62 -11.97 -11.21 -0.99
CA GLN A 62 -10.58 -10.74 -0.95
C GLN A 62 -10.24 -9.73 -2.06
N ARG A 63 -11.25 -8.99 -2.55
CA ARG A 63 -11.09 -7.92 -3.54
C ARG A 63 -10.75 -6.61 -2.81
N THR A 64 -9.60 -6.58 -2.18
CA THR A 64 -9.20 -5.54 -1.20
C THR A 64 -9.26 -4.12 -1.78
N GLN A 65 -8.72 -3.89 -2.99
CA GLN A 65 -8.75 -2.55 -3.62
C GLN A 65 -10.17 -2.04 -3.83
N GLU A 66 -11.06 -2.90 -4.25
CA GLU A 66 -12.45 -2.52 -4.49
C GLU A 66 -13.23 -2.35 -3.18
N ALA A 67 -12.93 -3.16 -2.17
CA ALA A 67 -13.47 -3.01 -0.83
C ALA A 67 -13.08 -1.65 -0.23
N VAL A 68 -11.79 -1.26 -0.34
CA VAL A 68 -11.33 0.08 0.05
C VAL A 68 -12.11 1.16 -0.67
N ASN A 69 -12.30 1.08 -1.99
CA ASN A 69 -13.05 2.07 -2.75
C ASN A 69 -14.50 2.20 -2.25
N ALA A 70 -15.15 1.08 -1.92
CA ALA A 70 -16.50 1.06 -1.37
C ALA A 70 -16.55 1.64 0.06
N LEU A 71 -15.56 1.31 0.93
CA LEU A 71 -15.45 1.85 2.28
C LEU A 71 -15.16 3.37 2.27
N VAL A 72 -14.33 3.86 1.35
CA VAL A 72 -14.10 5.31 1.17
C VAL A 72 -15.42 6.03 0.89
N ARG A 73 -16.26 5.47 0.01
CA ARG A 73 -17.59 6.04 -0.27
C ARG A 73 -18.52 5.95 0.93
N TYR A 74 -18.51 4.82 1.63
CA TYR A 74 -19.28 4.64 2.85
C TYR A 74 -18.89 5.67 3.93
N THR A 75 -17.59 5.79 4.24
CA THR A 75 -17.09 6.69 5.28
C THR A 75 -17.27 8.16 4.91
N ALA A 76 -17.27 8.51 3.62
CA ALA A 76 -17.64 9.86 3.17
C ALA A 76 -19.11 10.20 3.50
N LEU A 77 -20.02 9.23 3.44
CA LEU A 77 -21.43 9.37 3.82
C LEU A 77 -21.67 9.23 5.33
N ARG A 78 -20.74 8.58 6.05
CA ARG A 78 -20.78 8.30 7.49
C ARG A 78 -19.46 8.64 8.18
N PRO A 79 -19.05 9.91 8.20
CA PRO A 79 -17.70 10.32 8.62
C PRO A 79 -17.41 10.11 10.12
N LYS A 80 -18.42 9.81 10.94
CA LYS A 80 -18.28 9.55 12.38
C LYS A 80 -18.37 8.06 12.73
N ASP A 81 -18.49 7.17 11.75
CA ASP A 81 -18.50 5.73 11.98
C ASP A 81 -17.07 5.25 12.23
N GLN A 82 -16.67 5.21 13.51
CA GLN A 82 -15.31 4.82 13.93
C GLN A 82 -14.99 3.37 13.55
N ASN A 83 -15.97 2.47 13.58
CA ASN A 83 -15.76 1.08 13.20
C ASN A 83 -15.40 0.96 11.72
N ALA A 84 -16.14 1.64 10.86
CA ALA A 84 -15.87 1.64 9.42
C ALA A 84 -14.55 2.36 9.07
N LEU A 85 -14.19 3.41 9.80
CA LEU A 85 -12.89 4.06 9.65
C LEU A 85 -11.75 3.13 10.06
N GLY A 86 -11.88 2.41 11.19
CA GLY A 86 -10.89 1.43 11.62
C GLY A 86 -10.71 0.28 10.61
N GLU A 87 -11.83 -0.20 10.06
CA GLU A 87 -11.82 -1.19 8.99
C GLU A 87 -11.13 -0.67 7.72
N LEU A 88 -11.45 0.57 7.31
CA LEU A 88 -10.80 1.21 6.17
C LEU A 88 -9.28 1.34 6.37
N ALA A 89 -8.84 1.75 7.55
CA ALA A 89 -7.41 1.82 7.87
C ALA A 89 -6.72 0.43 7.80
N SER A 90 -7.38 -0.61 8.31
CA SER A 90 -6.91 -1.99 8.22
C SER A 90 -6.80 -2.48 6.77
N GLN A 91 -7.80 -2.15 5.94
CA GLN A 91 -7.78 -2.51 4.51
C GLN A 91 -6.67 -1.78 3.74
N TYR A 92 -6.35 -0.53 4.08
CA TYR A 92 -5.19 0.16 3.53
C TYR A 92 -3.87 -0.51 3.95
N GLY A 93 -3.76 -1.00 5.20
CA GLY A 93 -2.62 -1.81 5.64
C GLY A 93 -2.46 -3.10 4.83
N THR A 94 -3.56 -3.78 4.52
CA THR A 94 -3.57 -4.96 3.65
C THR A 94 -3.13 -4.62 2.23
N LEU A 95 -3.60 -3.50 1.67
CA LEU A 95 -3.15 -3.01 0.36
C LEU A 95 -1.66 -2.71 0.34
N ALA A 96 -1.15 -2.04 1.37
CA ALA A 96 0.28 -1.76 1.48
C ALA A 96 1.10 -3.06 1.47
N THR A 97 0.65 -4.10 2.20
CA THR A 97 1.31 -5.41 2.20
C THR A 97 1.27 -6.07 0.81
N ASN A 98 0.15 -6.01 0.12
CA ASN A 98 0.01 -6.55 -1.23
C ASN A 98 0.97 -5.84 -2.20
N TYR A 99 1.02 -4.51 -2.17
CA TYR A 99 1.93 -3.73 -3.03
C TYR A 99 3.41 -3.93 -2.68
N ALA A 100 3.76 -4.17 -1.41
CA ALA A 100 5.12 -4.56 -1.03
C ALA A 100 5.49 -5.92 -1.63
N THR A 101 4.55 -6.86 -1.66
CA THR A 101 4.73 -8.17 -2.32
C THR A 101 4.89 -8.01 -3.83
N ASP A 102 4.05 -7.18 -4.47
CA ASP A 102 4.15 -6.89 -5.90
C ASP A 102 5.49 -6.25 -6.26
N TYR A 103 5.98 -5.34 -5.41
CA TYR A 103 7.30 -4.72 -5.57
C TYR A 103 8.43 -5.78 -5.55
N THR A 104 8.41 -6.69 -4.55
CA THR A 104 9.44 -7.74 -4.45
C THR A 104 9.38 -8.73 -5.60
N ASN A 105 8.18 -9.09 -6.06
CA ASN A 105 7.98 -9.94 -7.23
C ASN A 105 8.51 -9.29 -8.52
N ALA A 106 8.22 -8.01 -8.73
CA ALA A 106 8.72 -7.26 -9.88
C ALA A 106 10.25 -7.15 -9.84
N GLN A 107 10.85 -6.94 -8.66
CA GLN A 107 12.29 -6.92 -8.46
C GLN A 107 12.94 -8.30 -8.80
N ALA A 108 12.32 -9.39 -8.34
CA ALA A 108 12.78 -10.73 -8.65
C ALA A 108 12.73 -11.03 -10.17
N GLN A 109 11.66 -10.62 -10.84
CA GLN A 109 11.53 -10.73 -12.28
C GLN A 109 12.62 -9.93 -13.00
N ALA A 110 12.84 -8.66 -12.63
CA ALA A 110 13.88 -7.83 -13.21
C ALA A 110 15.28 -8.49 -13.10
N SER A 111 15.58 -9.08 -11.95
CA SER A 111 16.88 -9.73 -11.72
C SER A 111 17.09 -11.03 -12.55
N GLN A 112 16.01 -11.78 -12.80
CA GLN A 112 16.07 -12.99 -13.63
C GLN A 112 16.44 -12.69 -15.09
N TYR A 113 16.02 -11.54 -15.61
CA TYR A 113 16.28 -11.15 -17.00
C TYR A 113 17.49 -10.22 -17.17
N ALA A 114 18.14 -9.82 -16.08
CA ALA A 114 19.37 -9.01 -16.14
C ALA A 114 20.62 -9.82 -16.52
N ALA A 115 20.57 -11.15 -16.45
CA ALA A 115 21.74 -12.00 -16.51
C ALA A 115 22.05 -12.79 -17.80
N PRO A 116 21.22 -12.89 -18.86
CA PRO A 116 21.50 -13.80 -19.97
C PRO A 116 22.69 -13.40 -20.84
N GLY A 117 23.00 -12.11 -20.96
CA GLY A 117 24.04 -11.63 -21.88
C GLY A 117 25.48 -11.90 -21.42
N ALA A 118 25.70 -11.96 -20.11
CA ALA A 118 27.06 -12.11 -19.57
C ALA A 118 27.60 -13.57 -19.61
N ILE A 119 26.69 -14.55 -19.67
CA ILE A 119 27.08 -15.98 -19.63
C ILE A 119 27.62 -16.47 -21.00
N PHE A 120 27.19 -15.80 -22.08
CA PHE A 120 27.57 -16.16 -23.46
C PHE A 120 28.47 -15.11 -24.14
N ALA A 121 28.94 -14.09 -23.41
CA ALA A 121 29.83 -13.09 -24.00
C ALA A 121 31.16 -13.73 -24.36
N PRO A 122 31.55 -13.78 -25.65
CA PRO A 122 32.84 -14.30 -26.05
C PRO A 122 33.94 -13.40 -25.49
N ALA A 123 35.10 -13.99 -25.14
CA ALA A 123 36.20 -13.22 -24.59
C ALA A 123 36.55 -12.03 -25.49
N SER A 124 36.58 -10.83 -24.94
CA SER A 124 36.81 -9.54 -25.64
C SER A 124 38.19 -9.50 -26.37
N THR A 125 39.09 -10.44 -26.08
CA THR A 125 40.41 -10.59 -26.72
C THR A 125 40.30 -11.28 -28.08
N THR A 126 39.21 -11.96 -28.41
CA THR A 126 39.02 -12.64 -29.70
C THR A 126 38.44 -11.70 -30.75
N PRO A 127 38.70 -11.91 -32.08
CA PRO A 127 38.07 -11.15 -33.15
C PRO A 127 36.52 -11.18 -33.06
N PHE A 128 35.99 -12.33 -32.69
CA PHE A 128 34.55 -12.53 -32.46
C PHE A 128 34.06 -11.73 -31.24
N GLY A 129 34.80 -11.78 -30.14
CA GLY A 129 34.45 -10.97 -28.96
C GLY A 129 34.53 -9.45 -29.18
N LYS A 130 35.46 -9.01 -30.05
CA LYS A 130 35.54 -7.58 -30.45
C LYS A 130 34.36 -7.14 -31.31
N ALA A 131 33.83 -8.01 -32.17
CA ALA A 131 32.64 -7.74 -32.98
C ALA A 131 31.37 -7.64 -32.11
N PHE A 132 31.36 -8.29 -30.96
CA PHE A 132 30.28 -8.27 -29.96
C PHE A 132 30.61 -7.44 -28.72
N ALA A 133 31.67 -6.63 -28.74
CA ALA A 133 32.04 -5.72 -27.64
C ALA A 133 31.08 -4.57 -27.44
N ASP A 134 30.18 -4.30 -28.41
CA ASP A 134 29.08 -3.40 -28.24
C ASP A 134 28.01 -4.07 -27.35
N PRO A 135 27.79 -3.59 -26.11
CA PRO A 135 26.81 -4.18 -25.22
C PRO A 135 25.37 -4.15 -25.78
N THR A 136 25.13 -3.36 -26.83
CA THR A 136 23.83 -3.28 -27.49
C THR A 136 23.65 -4.33 -28.59
N ALA A 137 24.73 -4.89 -29.14
CA ALA A 137 24.69 -5.86 -30.23
C ALA A 137 24.11 -7.24 -29.83
N LEU A 138 24.11 -7.54 -28.53
CA LEU A 138 23.58 -8.80 -27.96
C LEU A 138 22.35 -8.57 -27.06
N GLN A 139 21.82 -7.35 -27.01
CA GLN A 139 20.59 -7.10 -26.26
C GLN A 139 19.43 -7.76 -26.99
N ASP A 140 18.94 -8.85 -26.43
CA ASP A 140 17.69 -9.45 -26.86
C ASP A 140 16.55 -8.45 -26.63
N PRO A 141 15.80 -8.03 -27.67
CA PRO A 141 14.69 -7.10 -27.53
C PRO A 141 13.62 -7.58 -26.53
N ILE A 142 13.48 -8.89 -26.37
CA ILE A 142 12.54 -9.50 -25.44
C ILE A 142 13.01 -9.24 -24.00
N SER A 143 14.28 -9.51 -23.70
CA SER A 143 14.85 -9.26 -22.36
C SER A 143 14.79 -7.78 -21.99
N ALA A 144 15.08 -6.87 -22.94
CA ALA A 144 14.96 -5.43 -22.72
C ALA A 144 13.51 -5.00 -22.45
N ALA A 145 12.55 -5.54 -23.18
CA ALA A 145 11.12 -5.26 -22.98
C ALA A 145 10.64 -5.79 -21.61
N VAL A 146 11.02 -7.00 -21.23
CA VAL A 146 10.67 -7.58 -19.91
C VAL A 146 11.29 -6.76 -18.77
N GLN A 147 12.54 -6.32 -18.90
CA GLN A 147 13.19 -5.47 -17.91
C GLN A 147 12.49 -4.13 -17.77
N THR A 148 12.05 -3.52 -18.87
CA THR A 148 11.26 -2.29 -18.85
C THR A 148 9.91 -2.49 -18.16
N LEU A 149 9.21 -3.58 -18.47
CA LEU A 149 7.94 -3.92 -17.81
C LEU A 149 8.13 -4.17 -16.30
N ALA A 150 9.17 -4.90 -15.91
CA ALA A 150 9.46 -5.18 -14.52
C ALA A 150 9.82 -3.91 -13.73
N SER A 151 10.63 -3.00 -14.31
CA SER A 151 10.96 -1.72 -13.68
C SER A 151 9.74 -0.80 -13.54
N THR A 152 8.86 -0.79 -14.53
CA THR A 152 7.60 -0.06 -14.47
C THR A 152 6.66 -0.64 -13.40
N ALA A 153 6.54 -1.96 -13.33
CA ALA A 153 5.74 -2.64 -12.31
C ALA A 153 6.29 -2.36 -10.89
N GLN A 154 7.62 -2.39 -10.72
CA GLN A 154 8.29 -2.07 -9.47
C GLN A 154 8.02 -0.62 -9.03
N SER A 155 8.17 0.35 -9.92
CA SER A 155 7.89 1.76 -9.64
C SER A 155 6.43 2.00 -9.28
N THR A 156 5.51 1.37 -10.01
CA THR A 156 4.07 1.44 -9.75
C THR A 156 3.71 0.84 -8.40
N ALA A 157 4.21 -0.36 -8.10
CA ALA A 157 3.97 -1.03 -6.82
C ALA A 157 4.50 -0.21 -5.64
N TYR A 158 5.70 0.39 -5.77
CA TYR A 158 6.27 1.26 -4.74
C TYR A 158 5.42 2.52 -4.50
N THR A 159 4.98 3.17 -5.57
CA THR A 159 4.11 4.36 -5.47
C THR A 159 2.78 4.03 -4.81
N ASN A 160 2.17 2.90 -5.19
CA ASN A 160 0.92 2.43 -4.60
C ASN A 160 1.09 2.06 -3.11
N PHE A 161 2.20 1.42 -2.76
CA PHE A 161 2.57 1.13 -1.37
C PHE A 161 2.64 2.39 -0.52
N GLN A 162 3.39 3.41 -0.97
CA GLN A 162 3.48 4.68 -0.26
C GLN A 162 2.12 5.39 -0.14
N THR A 163 1.32 5.34 -1.19
CA THR A 163 -0.02 5.94 -1.19
C THR A 163 -0.92 5.24 -0.18
N ALA A 164 -0.94 3.90 -0.15
CA ALA A 164 -1.74 3.15 0.80
C ALA A 164 -1.35 3.44 2.26
N GLN A 165 -0.06 3.63 2.55
CA GLN A 165 0.40 4.01 3.90
C GLN A 165 -0.07 5.41 4.30
N LYS A 166 0.03 6.39 3.41
CA LYS A 166 -0.47 7.76 3.64
C LYS A 166 -1.99 7.79 3.82
N ASP A 167 -2.71 6.99 3.06
CA ASP A 167 -4.15 6.89 3.18
C ASP A 167 -4.56 6.26 4.52
N ALA A 168 -3.85 5.23 4.99
CA ALA A 168 -4.04 4.64 6.32
C ALA A 168 -3.80 5.68 7.42
N GLU A 169 -2.71 6.42 7.36
CA GLU A 169 -2.41 7.53 8.28
C GLU A 169 -3.55 8.55 8.29
N GLY A 170 -4.00 8.99 7.10
CA GLY A 170 -5.10 9.95 6.97
C GLY A 170 -6.41 9.46 7.61
N VAL A 171 -6.67 8.16 7.61
CA VAL A 171 -7.84 7.57 8.31
C VAL A 171 -7.63 7.56 9.82
N TYR A 172 -6.43 7.20 10.32
CA TYR A 172 -6.15 7.25 11.76
C TYR A 172 -6.18 8.68 12.31
N LEU A 173 -5.74 9.68 11.55
CA LEU A 173 -5.92 11.09 11.93
C LEU A 173 -7.41 11.47 12.14
N LYS A 174 -8.31 10.95 11.28
CA LYS A 174 -9.76 11.14 11.47
C LYS A 174 -10.27 10.44 12.72
N LEU A 175 -9.80 9.22 13.00
CA LEU A 175 -10.16 8.47 14.21
C LEU A 175 -9.71 9.20 15.47
N VAL A 176 -8.46 9.68 15.51
CA VAL A 176 -7.94 10.49 16.63
C VAL A 176 -8.75 11.78 16.80
N ALA A 177 -9.15 12.45 15.70
CA ALA A 177 -9.99 13.64 15.80
C ALA A 177 -11.38 13.35 16.38
N LEU A 178 -11.92 12.14 16.18
CA LEU A 178 -13.19 11.70 16.77
C LEU A 178 -13.06 11.29 18.24
N ASN A 179 -11.94 10.69 18.62
CA ASN A 179 -11.65 10.26 19.99
C ASN A 179 -10.16 10.44 20.34
N PRO A 180 -9.73 11.66 20.72
CA PRO A 180 -8.33 11.96 20.98
C PRO A 180 -7.78 11.29 22.25
N SER A 181 -8.64 10.79 23.13
CA SER A 181 -8.26 10.09 24.37
C SER A 181 -8.17 8.56 24.23
N ASP A 182 -8.38 8.02 23.04
CA ASP A 182 -8.16 6.59 22.79
C ASP A 182 -6.68 6.27 22.54
N ALA A 183 -6.04 5.69 23.56
CA ALA A 183 -4.62 5.30 23.49
C ALA A 183 -4.36 4.29 22.35
N THR A 184 -5.30 3.39 22.08
CA THR A 184 -5.17 2.40 21.00
C THR A 184 -5.11 3.08 19.64
N THR A 185 -5.97 4.04 19.39
CA THR A 185 -5.95 4.81 18.14
C THR A 185 -4.68 5.66 18.03
N GLN A 186 -4.16 6.22 19.15
CA GLN A 186 -2.93 6.99 19.14
C GLN A 186 -1.72 6.14 18.75
N ILE A 187 -1.56 4.93 19.30
CA ILE A 187 -0.45 4.06 18.90
C ILE A 187 -0.58 3.60 17.44
N GLN A 188 -1.78 3.32 16.97
CA GLN A 188 -2.04 2.96 15.57
C GLN A 188 -1.71 4.14 14.62
N LEU A 189 -2.06 5.37 14.99
CA LEU A 189 -1.64 6.55 14.24
C LEU A 189 -0.12 6.68 14.21
N GLY A 190 0.56 6.50 15.35
CA GLY A 190 2.02 6.57 15.42
C GLY A 190 2.69 5.57 14.47
N GLN A 191 2.20 4.34 14.44
CA GLN A 191 2.70 3.28 13.54
C GLN A 191 2.41 3.60 12.07
N ALA A 192 1.19 4.07 11.75
CA ALA A 192 0.82 4.42 10.38
C ALA A 192 1.61 5.63 9.86
N ALA A 193 1.77 6.66 10.68
CA ALA A 193 2.57 7.85 10.34
C ALA A 193 4.06 7.50 10.16
N GLN A 194 4.62 6.64 11.01
CA GLN A 194 5.98 6.15 10.85
C GLN A 194 6.15 5.39 9.53
N ALA A 195 5.20 4.53 9.18
CA ALA A 195 5.20 3.79 7.92
C ALA A 195 5.04 4.72 6.70
N ALA A 196 4.22 5.76 6.81
CA ALA A 196 4.04 6.79 5.78
C ALA A 196 5.24 7.76 5.67
N GLY A 197 6.20 7.72 6.61
CA GLY A 197 7.35 8.62 6.67
C GLY A 197 7.04 9.98 7.30
N ASP A 198 5.86 10.17 7.90
CA ASP A 198 5.53 11.39 8.65
C ASP A 198 6.07 11.28 10.09
N THR A 199 7.36 11.58 10.24
CA THR A 199 8.06 11.57 11.53
C THR A 199 7.40 12.47 12.56
N LYS A 200 6.87 13.62 12.15
CA LYS A 200 6.25 14.59 13.08
C LYS A 200 4.94 14.04 13.64
N ALA A 201 4.07 13.51 12.78
CA ALA A 201 2.82 12.89 13.21
C ALA A 201 3.08 11.67 14.07
N ALA A 202 4.06 10.82 13.70
CA ALA A 202 4.45 9.64 14.46
C ALA A 202 4.90 10.00 15.89
N ILE A 203 5.80 10.98 16.06
CA ILE A 203 6.25 11.44 17.38
C ILE A 203 5.07 11.96 18.19
N GLY A 204 4.23 12.82 17.62
CA GLY A 204 3.07 13.38 18.31
C GLY A 204 2.09 12.32 18.82
N ALA A 205 1.80 11.32 17.99
CA ALA A 205 0.91 10.23 18.35
C ALA A 205 1.49 9.30 19.43
N TYR A 206 2.78 8.95 19.32
CA TYR A 206 3.46 8.16 20.35
C TYR A 206 3.55 8.88 21.69
N ASP A 207 3.82 10.19 21.69
CA ASP A 207 3.82 11.01 22.93
C ASP A 207 2.41 11.08 23.54
N ALA A 208 1.36 11.17 22.72
CA ALA A 208 -0.02 11.12 23.21
C ALA A 208 -0.34 9.76 23.82
N PHE A 209 0.06 8.65 23.20
CA PHE A 209 -0.10 7.31 23.74
C PHE A 209 0.58 7.17 25.11
N LEU A 210 1.84 7.60 25.25
CA LEU A 210 2.57 7.52 26.52
C LEU A 210 1.92 8.31 27.66
N LYS A 211 1.23 9.41 27.34
CA LYS A 211 0.47 10.20 28.32
C LYS A 211 -0.84 9.51 28.70
N LEU A 212 -1.54 8.89 27.75
CA LEU A 212 -2.83 8.25 27.96
C LEU A 212 -2.72 6.89 28.64
N ALA A 213 -1.66 6.13 28.35
CA ALA A 213 -1.46 4.77 28.82
C ALA A 213 -0.03 4.53 29.35
N PRO A 214 0.41 5.21 30.42
CA PRO A 214 1.81 5.17 30.89
C PRO A 214 2.26 3.80 31.42
N THR A 215 1.33 2.91 31.74
CA THR A 215 1.60 1.55 32.26
C THR A 215 1.32 0.45 31.25
N ASP A 216 0.99 0.80 30.01
CA ASP A 216 0.71 -0.16 28.93
C ASP A 216 1.95 -1.01 28.61
N PRO A 217 1.82 -2.33 28.36
CA PRO A 217 2.92 -3.20 27.97
C PRO A 217 3.70 -2.74 26.74
N LEU A 218 3.12 -1.92 25.86
CA LEU A 218 3.76 -1.38 24.66
C LEU A 218 4.64 -0.15 24.92
N VAL A 219 4.61 0.43 26.13
CA VAL A 219 5.41 1.62 26.49
C VAL A 219 6.90 1.48 26.17
N PRO A 220 7.59 0.35 26.49
CA PRO A 220 9.00 0.20 26.15
C PRO A 220 9.26 0.24 24.63
N GLN A 221 8.39 -0.39 23.85
CA GLN A 221 8.47 -0.41 22.39
C GLN A 221 8.27 0.98 21.80
N VAL A 222 7.27 1.72 22.28
CA VAL A 222 6.99 3.09 21.83
C VAL A 222 8.14 4.04 22.16
N LYS A 223 8.74 3.93 23.36
CA LYS A 223 9.94 4.71 23.71
C LYS A 223 11.12 4.40 22.79
N SER A 224 11.30 3.14 22.41
CA SER A 224 12.33 2.74 21.45
C SER A 224 12.08 3.34 20.06
N ALA A 225 10.84 3.31 19.56
CA ALA A 225 10.46 3.93 18.31
C ALA A 225 10.69 5.45 18.32
N LEU A 226 10.29 6.15 19.39
CA LEU A 226 10.56 7.58 19.56
C LEU A 226 12.04 7.91 19.50
N LYS A 227 12.90 7.10 20.15
CA LYS A 227 14.35 7.30 20.12
C LYS A 227 14.93 7.15 18.69
N GLN A 228 14.37 6.27 17.88
CA GLN A 228 14.77 6.09 16.49
C GLN A 228 14.32 7.24 15.58
N LEU A 229 13.15 7.83 15.88
CA LEU A 229 12.56 8.93 15.10
C LEU A 229 13.16 10.30 15.44
N GLN A 230 13.70 10.47 16.63
CA GLN A 230 14.39 11.70 17.00
C GLN A 230 15.75 11.76 16.29
N PRO A 231 16.07 12.85 15.56
CA PRO A 231 17.39 12.99 14.98
C PRO A 231 18.41 12.92 16.12
N LEU A 232 19.50 12.17 15.91
CA LEU A 232 20.65 12.19 16.80
C LEU A 232 21.13 13.66 16.87
N THR A 233 20.74 14.37 17.90
CA THR A 233 21.36 15.66 18.22
C THR A 233 22.85 15.35 18.39
N PRO A 234 23.76 15.93 17.57
CA PRO A 234 25.18 15.76 17.80
C PRO A 234 25.44 16.17 19.25
N ALA A 235 26.01 15.27 20.02
CA ALA A 235 26.41 15.56 21.38
C ALA A 235 27.18 16.88 21.37
N ALA A 236 26.68 17.88 22.10
CA ALA A 236 27.35 19.14 22.26
C ALA A 236 28.79 18.82 22.74
N THR A 237 29.74 18.95 21.82
CA THR A 237 31.15 18.91 22.18
C THR A 237 31.37 20.09 23.09
N SER A 238 31.34 19.82 24.40
CA SER A 238 31.81 20.74 25.42
C SER A 238 33.30 20.88 25.19
N THR A 239 33.67 21.81 24.30
CA THR A 239 35.05 22.32 24.22
C THR A 239 35.26 23.16 25.46
N SER A 240 35.72 22.50 26.51
CA SER A 240 36.36 23.17 27.67
C SER A 240 37.62 23.81 27.12
N ILE A 241 37.53 25.08 26.76
CA ILE A 241 38.70 25.92 26.58
C ILE A 241 39.15 26.29 27.98
N GLY A 242 40.09 25.51 28.50
CA GLY A 242 40.87 25.90 29.65
C GLY A 242 41.78 27.05 29.25
N GLY A 243 41.59 28.21 29.88
CA GLY A 243 42.51 29.31 29.93
C GLY A 243 43.41 29.18 31.14
#